data_60e156cd95b4b535f4b8cf5a875ca5a9
#
_entry.id   60e156cd95b4b535f4b8cf5a875ca5a9
#
_cell.length_a   1.000
_cell.length_b   1.000
_cell.length_c   1.000
_cell.angle_alpha   90.00
_cell.angle_beta   90.00
_cell.angle_gamma   90.00
#
_symmetry.space_group_name_H-M   'P 1'
#
loop_
_entity.id
_entity.type
_entity.pdbx_description
1 polymer ?
#
loop_
_entity_poly.entity_id
_entity_poly.type
_entity_poly.pdbx_seq_one_letter_code
_entity_poly.pdbx_strand_id
1 'polypeptide(L)'
;MNKILLKLVFLLATINVFSQSQGTALIIVDTDAKLSIDGGNKEIINANTPKKYTLMLGEHFIQLEADINGAKTNRSQVLTIEADKQKVVQIEFSDTQEKQVLTNNVTEGIITVADLNFTIPGSLAVGSWLQDHPNETYPFPRYFYAFEKGDKIVLNFSMSNNKGTNIIEVVSYPDKVIKYSNKSCTELNDLEITVEERSIFEFLFATNFAFDRNAKITIGRIPASEATKDFNTSVALKKKYKAITLQPSQDFWVNSGSNAALGGRSRITLPLEFPKNTVEWYYKFAASRNANEIAQTKEKLHLVGELTQLISGFTGGALNIAVEELTQPPGANYCDVFLLNKDNLSPFEQKTEFTYITEGTMANYISGVVQMKCCTNDIHYIGVRNPDTFYGIQVAIEVVAIVMEQVLERGQD
;
A
#
# COMPACT_ATOMS: atom_id res chain seq x y z
N MET A 1 -16.34 22.87 -48.28
CA MET A 1 -15.04 22.33 -47.77
C MET A 1 -14.70 23.04 -46.47
N ASN A 2 -15.32 22.74 -45.34
CA ASN A 2 -14.96 23.30 -44.01
C ASN A 2 -15.73 22.69 -42.84
N LYS A 3 -16.40 21.53 -42.99
CA LYS A 3 -17.08 20.83 -41.89
C LYS A 3 -16.37 19.56 -41.39
N ILE A 4 -15.30 19.13 -42.07
CA ILE A 4 -14.53 17.93 -41.71
C ILE A 4 -13.33 18.31 -40.81
N LEU A 5 -12.79 19.51 -40.94
CA LEU A 5 -11.65 19.95 -40.12
C LEU A 5 -12.02 20.25 -38.66
N LEU A 6 -13.27 20.60 -38.38
CA LEU A 6 -13.74 20.90 -37.01
C LEU A 6 -14.02 19.67 -36.18
N LYS A 7 -14.27 18.50 -36.80
CA LYS A 7 -14.47 17.23 -36.08
C LYS A 7 -13.16 16.53 -35.73
N LEU A 8 -12.06 16.86 -36.38
CA LEU A 8 -10.75 16.26 -36.08
C LEU A 8 -10.04 16.94 -34.89
N VAL A 9 -10.35 18.22 -34.63
CA VAL A 9 -9.78 18.95 -33.47
C VAL A 9 -10.46 18.59 -32.16
N PHE A 10 -11.72 18.09 -32.17
CA PHE A 10 -12.44 17.67 -30.97
C PHE A 10 -12.13 16.23 -30.53
N LEU A 11 -11.48 15.43 -31.37
CA LEU A 11 -11.12 14.04 -31.02
C LEU A 11 -9.71 13.93 -30.37
N LEU A 12 -8.96 15.02 -30.30
CA LEU A 12 -7.60 15.06 -29.72
C LEU A 12 -7.57 15.67 -28.30
N ALA A 13 -8.71 16.04 -27.73
CA ALA A 13 -8.76 16.77 -26.46
C ALA A 13 -9.23 15.93 -25.24
N THR A 14 -9.34 14.60 -25.36
CA THR A 14 -9.81 13.76 -24.24
C THR A 14 -8.91 12.58 -23.94
N ILE A 15 -7.59 12.72 -24.13
CA ILE A 15 -6.65 11.85 -23.41
C ILE A 15 -6.23 12.63 -22.18
N ASN A 16 -7.10 12.69 -21.17
CA ASN A 16 -6.67 12.87 -19.80
C ASN A 16 -5.93 11.60 -19.40
N VAL A 17 -4.65 11.54 -19.71
CA VAL A 17 -3.72 10.60 -19.07
C VAL A 17 -3.77 10.98 -17.60
N PHE A 18 -4.48 10.20 -16.79
CA PHE A 18 -4.31 10.23 -15.36
C PHE A 18 -2.85 9.85 -15.10
N SER A 19 -2.02 10.87 -14.93
CA SER A 19 -0.68 10.71 -14.42
C SER A 19 -0.85 10.19 -12.99
N GLN A 20 -0.72 8.87 -12.81
CA GLN A 20 -0.46 8.34 -11.48
C GLN A 20 0.78 9.09 -10.98
N SER A 21 0.63 9.77 -9.85
CA SER A 21 1.72 10.56 -9.28
C SER A 21 2.91 9.63 -9.03
N GLN A 22 3.98 9.85 -9.78
CA GLN A 22 5.20 9.06 -9.73
C GLN A 22 6.36 9.97 -9.34
N GLY A 23 7.31 9.43 -8.64
CA GLY A 23 8.58 10.08 -8.39
C GLY A 23 9.72 9.25 -8.94
N THR A 24 10.95 9.73 -8.76
CA THR A 24 12.12 9.05 -9.28
C THR A 24 13.13 8.73 -8.19
N ALA A 25 13.68 7.51 -8.23
CA ALA A 25 14.83 7.08 -7.46
C ALA A 25 16.05 6.90 -8.38
N LEU A 26 17.19 7.34 -7.92
CA LEU A 26 18.49 7.04 -8.52
C LEU A 26 19.25 6.13 -7.55
N ILE A 27 19.43 4.88 -7.92
CA ILE A 27 20.10 3.88 -7.08
C ILE A 27 21.50 3.68 -7.61
N ILE A 28 22.47 3.73 -6.70
CA ILE A 28 23.90 3.57 -6.97
C ILE A 28 24.40 2.49 -6.01
N VAL A 29 25.15 1.53 -6.53
CA VAL A 29 25.84 0.51 -5.74
C VAL A 29 27.33 0.55 -6.03
N ASP A 30 28.16 0.18 -5.08
CA ASP A 30 29.63 0.10 -5.24
C ASP A 30 30.10 -1.26 -5.78
N THR A 31 29.23 -2.25 -5.78
CA THR A 31 29.47 -3.63 -6.22
C THR A 31 28.31 -4.10 -7.08
N ASP A 32 28.57 -4.91 -8.13
CA ASP A 32 27.53 -5.51 -8.95
C ASP A 32 26.55 -6.30 -8.09
N ALA A 33 25.28 -6.00 -8.20
CA ALA A 33 24.24 -6.60 -7.36
C ALA A 33 23.00 -6.97 -8.16
N LYS A 34 22.19 -7.85 -7.60
CA LYS A 34 20.81 -8.12 -8.05
C LYS A 34 19.86 -7.30 -7.19
N LEU A 35 19.16 -6.35 -7.82
CA LEU A 35 18.19 -5.47 -7.18
C LEU A 35 16.78 -6.03 -7.39
N SER A 36 15.98 -6.01 -6.34
CA SER A 36 14.52 -6.17 -6.37
C SER A 36 13.87 -5.00 -5.63
N ILE A 37 12.81 -4.46 -6.21
CA ILE A 37 11.99 -3.41 -5.59
C ILE A 37 10.60 -3.99 -5.36
N ASP A 38 10.07 -3.86 -4.13
CA ASP A 38 8.75 -4.36 -3.70
C ASP A 38 8.51 -5.85 -3.98
N GLY A 39 9.57 -6.66 -3.92
CA GLY A 39 9.49 -8.09 -4.22
C GLY A 39 9.30 -8.42 -5.71
N GLY A 40 9.48 -7.45 -6.61
CA GLY A 40 9.47 -7.65 -8.06
C GLY A 40 10.65 -8.49 -8.56
N ASN A 41 10.73 -8.66 -9.88
CA ASN A 41 11.80 -9.43 -10.51
C ASN A 41 13.17 -8.84 -10.17
N LYS A 42 14.14 -9.73 -9.87
CA LYS A 42 15.53 -9.33 -9.64
C LYS A 42 16.17 -8.90 -10.96
N GLU A 43 16.77 -7.73 -10.98
CA GLU A 43 17.54 -7.22 -12.12
C GLU A 43 18.96 -6.85 -11.70
N ILE A 44 19.89 -6.87 -12.66
CA ILE A 44 21.28 -6.53 -12.39
C ILE A 44 21.43 -5.01 -12.36
N ILE A 45 22.11 -4.52 -11.31
CA ILE A 45 22.61 -3.17 -11.20
C ILE A 45 24.14 -3.23 -11.10
N ASN A 46 24.82 -2.50 -12.00
CA ASN A 46 26.29 -2.56 -12.07
C ASN A 46 26.90 -1.56 -11.10
N ALA A 47 28.08 -1.92 -10.60
CA ALA A 47 28.87 -1.10 -9.69
C ALA A 47 29.11 0.30 -10.25
N ASN A 48 28.99 1.31 -9.40
CA ASN A 48 29.25 2.72 -9.69
C ASN A 48 28.48 3.27 -10.92
N THR A 49 27.43 2.58 -11.34
CA THR A 49 26.58 3.01 -12.46
C THR A 49 25.19 3.40 -11.93
N PRO A 50 24.88 4.70 -11.84
CA PRO A 50 23.57 5.15 -11.37
C PRO A 50 22.44 4.60 -12.25
N LYS A 51 21.44 3.96 -11.65
CA LYS A 51 20.27 3.47 -12.35
C LYS A 51 19.01 4.17 -11.85
N LYS A 52 18.26 4.73 -12.80
CA LYS A 52 17.05 5.50 -12.51
C LYS A 52 15.82 4.61 -12.54
N TYR A 53 14.99 4.74 -11.51
CA TYR A 53 13.69 4.07 -11.38
C TYR A 53 12.58 5.11 -11.28
N THR A 54 11.50 4.86 -11.98
CA THR A 54 10.25 5.62 -11.81
C THR A 54 9.31 4.75 -10.97
N LEU A 55 8.95 5.25 -9.80
CA LEU A 55 8.19 4.51 -8.80
C LEU A 55 6.94 5.31 -8.42
N MET A 56 5.93 4.64 -7.91
CA MET A 56 4.76 5.29 -7.34
C MET A 56 5.16 6.12 -6.12
N LEU A 57 4.34 7.11 -5.74
CA LEU A 57 4.58 7.81 -4.47
C LEU A 57 4.36 6.87 -3.30
N GLY A 58 5.16 7.02 -2.24
CA GLY A 58 5.07 6.22 -1.03
C GLY A 58 6.33 5.41 -0.74
N GLU A 59 6.21 4.47 0.16
CA GLU A 59 7.31 3.61 0.60
C GLU A 59 7.52 2.43 -0.35
N HIS A 60 8.78 2.19 -0.71
CA HIS A 60 9.24 1.06 -1.53
C HIS A 60 10.31 0.28 -0.78
N PHE A 61 10.24 -1.03 -0.86
CA PHE A 61 11.21 -1.90 -0.22
C PHE A 61 12.26 -2.35 -1.26
N ILE A 62 13.51 -1.91 -1.04
CA ILE A 62 14.65 -2.26 -1.90
C ILE A 62 15.39 -3.43 -1.27
N GLN A 63 15.66 -4.46 -2.06
CA GLN A 63 16.53 -5.57 -1.70
C GLN A 63 17.63 -5.72 -2.73
N LEU A 64 18.85 -5.86 -2.27
CA LEU A 64 20.03 -6.11 -3.09
C LEU A 64 20.75 -7.37 -2.61
N GLU A 65 21.19 -8.16 -3.57
CA GLU A 65 22.04 -9.35 -3.35
C GLU A 65 23.29 -9.17 -4.19
N ALA A 66 24.45 -9.15 -3.55
CA ALA A 66 25.76 -9.12 -4.21
C ALA A 66 26.60 -10.33 -3.81
N ASP A 67 27.50 -10.75 -4.69
CA ASP A 67 28.52 -11.74 -4.37
C ASP A 67 29.82 -10.99 -4.07
N ILE A 68 30.27 -11.07 -2.81
CA ILE A 68 31.51 -10.45 -2.38
C ILE A 68 32.48 -11.53 -1.95
N ASN A 69 33.54 -11.72 -2.75
CA ASN A 69 34.55 -12.74 -2.51
C ASN A 69 34.01 -14.17 -2.36
N GLY A 70 32.97 -14.51 -3.13
CA GLY A 70 32.32 -15.83 -3.08
C GLY A 70 31.25 -15.96 -1.96
N ALA A 71 31.00 -14.91 -1.20
CA ALA A 71 29.94 -14.88 -0.19
C ALA A 71 28.76 -13.99 -0.64
N LYS A 72 27.54 -14.56 -0.62
CA LYS A 72 26.32 -13.80 -0.90
C LYS A 72 26.02 -12.85 0.23
N THR A 73 25.98 -11.56 -0.08
CA THR A 73 25.67 -10.49 0.86
C THR A 73 24.35 -9.83 0.45
N ASN A 74 23.43 -9.70 1.39
CA ASN A 74 22.16 -9.05 1.18
C ASN A 74 22.12 -7.68 1.86
N ARG A 75 21.53 -6.69 1.19
CA ARG A 75 21.19 -5.39 1.72
C ARG A 75 19.70 -5.12 1.50
N SER A 76 19.04 -4.52 2.47
CA SER A 76 17.64 -4.11 2.30
C SER A 76 17.40 -2.75 2.92
N GLN A 77 16.57 -1.95 2.27
CA GLN A 77 16.25 -0.59 2.72
C GLN A 77 14.83 -0.21 2.28
N VAL A 78 14.14 0.58 3.10
CA VAL A 78 12.91 1.26 2.71
C VAL A 78 13.26 2.59 2.07
N LEU A 79 12.64 2.88 0.94
CA LEU A 79 12.80 4.11 0.17
C LEU A 79 11.46 4.81 0.05
N THR A 80 11.37 6.05 0.54
CA THR A 80 10.18 6.88 0.36
C THR A 80 10.32 7.74 -0.89
N ILE A 81 9.36 7.62 -1.81
CA ILE A 81 9.28 8.38 -3.06
C ILE A 81 8.26 9.51 -2.90
N GLU A 82 8.70 10.73 -3.17
CA GLU A 82 7.90 11.94 -3.13
C GLU A 82 7.67 12.49 -4.55
N ALA A 83 6.57 13.25 -4.73
CA ALA A 83 6.26 13.90 -6.00
C ALA A 83 7.35 14.92 -6.36
N ASP A 84 7.66 15.02 -7.64
CA ASP A 84 8.57 16.02 -8.22
C ASP A 84 9.98 16.08 -7.61
N LYS A 85 10.35 15.07 -6.81
CA LYS A 85 11.69 14.93 -6.24
C LYS A 85 12.38 13.68 -6.76
N GLN A 86 13.69 13.81 -6.99
CA GLN A 86 14.54 12.67 -7.26
C GLN A 86 15.23 12.24 -5.96
N LYS A 87 14.96 11.03 -5.51
CA LYS A 87 15.66 10.43 -4.37
C LYS A 87 16.93 9.75 -4.86
N VAL A 88 18.07 10.12 -4.30
CA VAL A 88 19.35 9.43 -4.56
C VAL A 88 19.63 8.49 -3.40
N VAL A 89 19.91 7.23 -3.73
CA VAL A 89 20.22 6.17 -2.76
C VAL A 89 21.53 5.54 -3.17
N GLN A 90 22.53 5.67 -2.33
CA GLN A 90 23.82 5.01 -2.47
C GLN A 90 23.89 3.84 -1.49
N ILE A 91 24.17 2.65 -1.99
CA ILE A 91 24.25 1.43 -1.20
C ILE A 91 25.62 0.82 -1.41
N GLU A 92 26.37 0.74 -0.34
CA GLU A 92 27.76 0.24 -0.35
C GLU A 92 27.79 -1.19 0.17
N PHE A 93 28.47 -2.06 -0.56
CA PHE A 93 28.77 -3.43 -0.18
C PHE A 93 30.24 -3.59 0.25
N SER A 94 31.14 -2.79 -0.34
CA SER A 94 32.53 -2.76 0.03
C SER A 94 32.70 -1.86 1.24
N ASP A 95 33.05 -2.43 2.37
CA ASP A 95 33.68 -1.68 3.44
C ASP A 95 35.05 -1.19 2.95
N THR A 96 35.23 0.10 2.83
CA THR A 96 36.59 0.68 2.81
C THR A 96 37.14 0.47 4.23
N GLN A 97 37.65 -0.71 4.48
CA GLN A 97 38.33 -1.02 5.71
C GLN A 97 39.64 -0.20 5.73
N GLU A 98 39.64 0.92 6.45
CA GLU A 98 40.83 1.19 7.26
C GLU A 98 40.94 0.00 8.22
N LYS A 99 41.97 -0.79 7.99
CA LYS A 99 42.36 -1.95 8.76
C LYS A 99 42.77 -1.50 10.17
N GLN A 100 41.80 -1.20 11.03
CA GLN A 100 42.03 -1.24 12.45
C GLN A 100 42.07 -2.68 12.85
N VAL A 101 43.23 -3.13 13.25
CA VAL A 101 43.48 -4.41 13.89
C VAL A 101 42.60 -4.51 15.13
N LEU A 102 41.38 -4.96 14.96
CA LEU A 102 40.59 -5.45 16.06
C LEU A 102 41.11 -6.85 16.36
N THR A 103 41.66 -7.00 17.55
CA THR A 103 42.04 -8.25 18.17
C THR A 103 40.94 -9.27 17.99
N ASN A 104 41.29 -10.35 17.29
CA ASN A 104 40.44 -11.52 17.05
C ASN A 104 39.87 -12.09 18.35
N ASN A 105 38.61 -11.75 18.66
CA ASN A 105 37.71 -12.66 19.31
C ASN A 105 36.72 -13.10 18.25
N VAL A 106 37.12 -14.03 17.40
CA VAL A 106 36.25 -14.78 16.52
C VAL A 106 35.37 -15.62 17.42
N THR A 107 34.17 -15.18 17.68
CA THR A 107 33.13 -16.03 18.27
C THR A 107 32.77 -17.03 17.14
N GLU A 108 33.31 -18.22 17.24
CA GLU A 108 33.00 -19.32 16.30
C GLU A 108 31.48 -19.46 16.19
N GLY A 109 30.94 -19.34 14.97
CA GLY A 109 29.55 -19.63 14.67
C GLY A 109 28.64 -18.46 14.38
N ILE A 110 29.09 -17.19 14.40
CA ILE A 110 28.24 -16.06 14.02
C ILE A 110 28.22 -15.88 12.51
N ILE A 111 27.03 -15.92 11.91
CA ILE A 111 26.78 -15.62 10.52
C ILE A 111 26.30 -14.16 10.42
N THR A 112 26.98 -13.33 9.63
CA THR A 112 26.55 -11.94 9.40
C THR A 112 25.28 -11.91 8.57
N VAL A 113 24.21 -11.34 9.11
CA VAL A 113 22.93 -11.11 8.44
C VAL A 113 22.93 -9.75 7.74
N ALA A 114 23.45 -8.72 8.43
CA ALA A 114 23.58 -7.37 7.89
C ALA A 114 24.76 -6.62 8.52
N ASP A 115 25.37 -5.74 7.73
CA ASP A 115 26.35 -4.73 8.17
C ASP A 115 25.95 -3.42 7.49
N LEU A 116 25.43 -2.46 8.27
CA LEU A 116 24.73 -1.28 7.75
C LEU A 116 25.33 0.00 8.32
N ASN A 117 25.65 0.94 7.44
CA ASN A 117 25.91 2.33 7.79
C ASN A 117 24.69 3.17 7.39
N PHE A 118 24.16 3.97 8.29
CA PHE A 118 22.94 4.75 8.05
C PHE A 118 22.89 6.02 8.92
N THR A 119 21.99 6.94 8.53
CA THR A 119 21.73 8.14 9.29
C THR A 119 20.45 8.00 10.11
N ILE A 120 20.51 8.30 11.40
CA ILE A 120 19.35 8.44 12.26
C ILE A 120 18.96 9.92 12.26
N PRO A 121 17.77 10.30 11.77
CA PRO A 121 17.29 11.68 11.71
C PRO A 121 17.15 12.28 13.10
N GLY A 122 17.66 13.51 13.29
CA GLY A 122 17.53 14.25 14.53
C GLY A 122 16.14 14.86 14.72
N SER A 123 15.82 15.25 15.95
CA SER A 123 14.50 15.79 16.28
C SER A 123 14.13 17.08 15.53
N LEU A 124 15.10 17.86 15.06
CA LEU A 124 14.84 19.04 14.22
C LEU A 124 14.36 18.63 12.82
N ALA A 125 14.99 17.63 12.20
CA ALA A 125 14.55 17.10 10.92
C ALA A 125 13.15 16.45 11.02
N VAL A 126 12.93 15.66 12.07
CA VAL A 126 11.62 15.04 12.38
C VAL A 126 10.54 16.12 12.59
N GLY A 127 10.85 17.16 13.38
CA GLY A 127 9.92 18.26 13.66
C GLY A 127 9.53 19.04 12.41
N SER A 128 10.50 19.34 11.54
CA SER A 128 10.22 19.99 10.25
C SER A 128 9.33 19.12 9.35
N TRP A 129 9.63 17.83 9.25
CA TRP A 129 8.84 16.91 8.44
C TRP A 129 7.40 16.79 8.95
N LEU A 130 7.18 16.71 10.28
CA LEU A 130 5.86 16.62 10.89
C LEU A 130 5.03 17.90 10.71
N GLN A 131 5.63 19.07 10.49
CA GLN A 131 4.90 20.29 10.13
C GLN A 131 4.23 20.17 8.76
N ASP A 132 4.91 19.50 7.82
CA ASP A 132 4.37 19.27 6.48
C ASP A 132 3.43 18.04 6.41
N HIS A 133 3.53 17.12 7.41
CA HIS A 133 2.80 15.85 7.48
C HIS A 133 2.14 15.65 8.86
N PRO A 134 1.18 16.51 9.27
CA PRO A 134 0.71 16.58 10.66
C PRO A 134 0.00 15.30 11.15
N ASN A 135 -0.47 14.44 10.25
CA ASN A 135 -1.21 13.20 10.58
C ASN A 135 -0.41 11.92 10.28
N GLU A 136 0.86 12.05 9.99
CA GLU A 136 1.72 10.93 9.62
C GLU A 136 2.74 10.61 10.71
N THR A 137 3.27 9.39 10.67
CA THR A 137 4.38 8.97 11.54
C THR A 137 5.68 9.12 10.77
N TYR A 138 6.68 9.77 11.38
CA TYR A 138 7.98 9.93 10.77
C TYR A 138 8.60 8.56 10.39
N PRO A 139 9.08 8.35 9.16
CA PRO A 139 9.67 7.10 8.71
C PRO A 139 11.11 6.96 9.25
N PHE A 140 11.25 6.56 10.51
CA PHE A 140 12.57 6.26 11.08
C PHE A 140 13.22 5.07 10.37
N PRO A 141 14.59 4.98 10.37
CA PRO A 141 15.29 3.83 9.81
C PRO A 141 14.81 2.51 10.44
N ARG A 142 14.37 1.58 9.58
CA ARG A 142 13.85 0.26 9.97
C ARG A 142 14.41 -0.80 9.05
N TYR A 143 14.82 -1.91 9.62
CA TYR A 143 15.34 -3.06 8.88
C TYR A 143 14.61 -4.32 9.33
N PHE A 144 14.38 -5.24 8.40
CA PHE A 144 13.60 -6.44 8.65
C PHE A 144 14.37 -7.68 8.22
N TYR A 145 14.54 -8.63 9.14
CA TYR A 145 15.18 -9.90 8.88
C TYR A 145 14.40 -11.03 9.54
N ALA A 146 14.38 -12.19 8.90
CA ALA A 146 13.77 -13.39 9.44
C ALA A 146 14.80 -14.21 10.21
N PHE A 147 14.35 -14.86 11.28
CA PHE A 147 15.19 -15.76 12.10
C PHE A 147 14.41 -17.02 12.43
N GLU A 148 15.16 -18.13 12.54
CA GLU A 148 14.62 -19.44 12.91
C GLU A 148 14.48 -19.56 14.43
N LYS A 149 13.54 -20.39 14.88
CA LYS A 149 13.39 -20.72 16.28
C LYS A 149 14.68 -21.31 16.87
N GLY A 150 15.09 -20.78 18.02
CA GLY A 150 16.32 -21.19 18.70
C GLY A 150 17.58 -20.46 18.27
N ASP A 151 17.51 -19.68 17.19
CA ASP A 151 18.63 -18.80 16.81
C ASP A 151 18.90 -17.77 17.91
N LYS A 152 20.12 -17.23 17.94
CA LYS A 152 20.43 -16.02 18.65
C LYS A 152 20.77 -14.90 17.67
N ILE A 153 20.10 -13.76 17.83
CA ILE A 153 20.45 -12.54 17.12
C ILE A 153 21.55 -11.86 17.91
N VAL A 154 22.63 -11.49 17.24
CA VAL A 154 23.77 -10.76 17.86
C VAL A 154 23.83 -9.37 17.28
N LEU A 155 23.75 -8.34 18.14
CA LEU A 155 23.74 -6.94 17.70
C LEU A 155 24.97 -6.21 18.20
N ASN A 156 25.64 -5.55 17.26
CA ASN A 156 26.67 -4.57 17.53
C ASN A 156 26.24 -3.24 16.94
N PHE A 157 26.17 -2.19 17.74
CA PHE A 157 25.76 -0.85 17.32
C PHE A 157 26.78 0.16 17.80
N SER A 158 27.19 1.07 16.92
CA SER A 158 28.10 2.17 17.24
C SER A 158 27.70 3.43 16.48
N MET A 159 28.23 4.55 16.95
CA MET A 159 28.00 5.86 16.35
C MET A 159 29.31 6.55 16.04
N SER A 160 29.36 7.31 14.97
CA SER A 160 30.56 8.06 14.55
C SER A 160 30.95 9.16 15.53
N ASN A 161 30.05 9.62 16.41
CA ASN A 161 30.33 10.52 17.49
C ASN A 161 29.52 10.10 18.73
N ASN A 162 30.16 9.87 19.86
CA ASN A 162 29.57 9.38 21.11
C ASN A 162 28.73 10.43 21.88
N LYS A 163 28.10 11.38 21.18
CA LYS A 163 27.27 12.41 21.82
C LYS A 163 25.80 12.10 21.74
N GLY A 164 25.09 12.18 22.86
CA GLY A 164 23.64 11.95 22.99
C GLY A 164 23.27 10.47 23.02
N THR A 165 21.99 10.21 23.12
CA THR A 165 21.43 8.86 23.26
C THR A 165 20.53 8.53 22.06
N ASN A 166 20.41 7.24 21.76
CA ASN A 166 19.58 6.73 20.71
C ASN A 166 18.58 5.74 21.27
N ILE A 167 17.51 5.56 20.54
CA ILE A 167 16.47 4.57 20.79
C ILE A 167 16.71 3.43 19.81
N ILE A 168 16.88 2.21 20.36
CA ILE A 168 16.96 0.99 19.56
C ILE A 168 15.89 0.05 20.06
N GLU A 169 15.04 -0.39 19.15
CA GLU A 169 14.02 -1.37 19.47
C GLU A 169 14.10 -2.54 18.50
N VAL A 170 13.95 -3.75 19.01
CA VAL A 170 13.81 -4.98 18.23
C VAL A 170 12.46 -5.58 18.57
N VAL A 171 11.63 -5.74 17.54
CA VAL A 171 10.22 -6.10 17.68
C VAL A 171 9.91 -7.26 16.75
N SER A 172 9.20 -8.29 17.23
CA SER A 172 8.72 -9.37 16.36
C SER A 172 7.54 -8.91 15.49
N TYR A 173 7.42 -9.45 14.31
CA TYR A 173 6.34 -9.16 13.36
C TYR A 173 5.61 -10.46 12.96
N PRO A 174 4.27 -10.48 12.85
CA PRO A 174 3.34 -9.32 12.85
C PRO A 174 2.82 -8.88 14.22
N ASP A 175 3.07 -9.64 15.29
CA ASP A 175 2.49 -9.49 16.63
C ASP A 175 3.00 -8.27 17.42
N LYS A 176 4.06 -7.61 16.92
CA LYS A 176 4.66 -6.39 17.49
C LYS A 176 5.10 -6.54 18.96
N VAL A 177 5.57 -7.74 19.35
CA VAL A 177 6.13 -7.99 20.67
C VAL A 177 7.55 -7.45 20.75
N ILE A 178 7.82 -6.57 21.73
CA ILE A 178 9.14 -6.00 21.95
C ILE A 178 10.05 -7.09 22.56
N LYS A 179 11.12 -7.42 21.86
CA LYS A 179 12.15 -8.37 22.29
C LYS A 179 13.36 -7.67 22.92
N TYR A 180 13.62 -6.44 22.51
CA TYR A 180 14.63 -5.57 23.08
C TYR A 180 14.22 -4.11 22.93
N SER A 181 14.48 -3.29 23.94
CA SER A 181 14.30 -1.84 23.86
C SER A 181 15.34 -1.14 24.75
N ASN A 182 16.07 -0.21 24.17
CA ASN A 182 16.98 0.69 24.89
C ASN A 182 16.76 2.12 24.39
N LYS A 183 16.27 2.97 25.29
CA LYS A 183 15.94 4.39 24.98
C LYS A 183 17.11 5.36 25.26
N SER A 184 18.25 4.85 25.70
CA SER A 184 19.42 5.65 26.05
C SER A 184 20.70 4.97 25.56
N CYS A 185 20.63 4.31 24.41
CA CYS A 185 21.71 3.57 23.82
C CYS A 185 22.80 4.48 23.30
N THR A 186 24.06 4.24 23.65
CA THR A 186 25.23 4.87 23.07
C THR A 186 26.01 3.91 22.20
N GLU A 187 26.08 2.65 22.63
CA GLU A 187 26.81 1.56 21.98
C GLU A 187 26.20 0.23 22.41
N LEU A 188 26.26 -0.77 21.54
CA LEU A 188 25.97 -2.16 21.85
C LEU A 188 27.12 -3.03 21.37
N ASN A 189 27.57 -3.92 22.24
CA ASN A 189 28.62 -4.90 21.93
C ASN A 189 28.09 -6.30 22.26
N ASP A 190 27.99 -7.14 21.23
CA ASP A 190 27.59 -8.53 21.29
C ASP A 190 26.28 -8.76 22.11
N LEU A 191 25.28 -7.87 21.91
CA LEU A 191 23.98 -8.07 22.54
C LEU A 191 23.29 -9.27 21.92
N GLU A 192 23.04 -10.30 22.71
CA GLU A 192 22.32 -11.50 22.27
C GLU A 192 20.82 -11.40 22.58
N ILE A 193 19.97 -11.76 21.57
CA ILE A 193 18.53 -11.91 21.72
C ILE A 193 18.16 -13.31 21.24
N THR A 194 17.57 -14.13 22.11
CA THR A 194 17.11 -15.48 21.76
C THR A 194 15.79 -15.43 20.98
N VAL A 195 15.73 -16.15 19.87
CA VAL A 195 14.53 -16.30 19.04
C VAL A 195 13.68 -17.45 19.56
N GLU A 196 12.59 -17.13 20.23
CA GLU A 196 11.70 -18.12 20.85
C GLU A 196 10.82 -18.83 19.81
N GLU A 197 10.43 -18.11 18.76
CA GLU A 197 9.62 -18.62 17.65
C GLU A 197 10.14 -18.08 16.34
N ARG A 198 10.04 -18.89 15.26
CA ARG A 198 10.38 -18.45 13.90
C ARG A 198 9.57 -17.22 13.52
N SER A 199 10.23 -16.09 13.30
CA SER A 199 9.57 -14.79 13.06
C SER A 199 10.40 -13.85 12.23
N ILE A 200 9.77 -12.77 11.76
CA ILE A 200 10.45 -11.59 11.23
C ILE A 200 10.68 -10.65 12.40
N PHE A 201 11.84 -10.02 12.43
CA PHE A 201 12.19 -9.00 13.41
C PHE A 201 12.41 -7.66 12.75
N GLU A 202 11.78 -6.64 13.30
CA GLU A 202 11.95 -5.23 12.94
C GLU A 202 13.01 -4.63 13.86
N PHE A 203 14.01 -4.00 13.27
CA PHE A 203 15.06 -3.25 13.96
C PHE A 203 14.82 -1.76 13.71
N LEU A 204 14.36 -1.05 14.72
CA LEU A 204 13.99 0.36 14.67
C LEU A 204 15.08 1.21 15.34
N PHE A 205 15.46 2.30 14.67
CA PHE A 205 16.46 3.26 15.17
C PHE A 205 15.89 4.67 15.17
N ALA A 206 15.93 5.34 16.32
CA ALA A 206 15.53 6.73 16.46
C ALA A 206 16.50 7.46 17.40
N THR A 207 16.46 8.78 17.45
CA THR A 207 17.22 9.57 18.41
C THR A 207 16.37 10.73 18.93
N ASN A 208 16.61 11.11 20.17
CA ASN A 208 16.09 12.34 20.76
C ASN A 208 17.06 13.54 20.62
N PHE A 209 18.17 13.34 19.94
CA PHE A 209 19.14 14.40 19.68
C PHE A 209 18.65 15.35 18.59
N ALA A 210 19.06 16.64 18.66
CA ALA A 210 18.57 17.66 17.75
C ALA A 210 19.01 17.45 16.28
N PHE A 211 20.19 16.93 16.05
CA PHE A 211 20.81 16.79 14.74
C PHE A 211 20.91 15.33 14.31
N ASP A 212 20.99 15.12 13.00
CA ASP A 212 21.19 13.82 12.38
C ASP A 212 22.47 13.15 12.89
N ARG A 213 22.46 11.82 12.94
CA ARG A 213 23.54 11.01 13.47
C ARG A 213 23.87 9.85 12.54
N ASN A 214 25.15 9.71 12.23
CA ASN A 214 25.64 8.55 11.48
C ASN A 214 25.88 7.39 12.46
N ALA A 215 25.29 6.27 12.14
CA ALA A 215 25.34 5.05 12.92
C ALA A 215 25.80 3.87 12.07
N LYS A 216 26.43 2.89 12.72
CA LYS A 216 26.72 1.57 12.16
C LYS A 216 26.04 0.52 13.01
N ILE A 217 25.41 -0.48 12.34
CA ILE A 217 24.92 -1.68 13.00
C ILE A 217 25.40 -2.92 12.26
N THR A 218 25.85 -3.91 13.02
CA THR A 218 26.05 -5.26 12.55
C THR A 218 25.02 -6.17 13.20
N ILE A 219 24.25 -6.89 12.38
CA ILE A 219 23.27 -7.88 12.80
C ILE A 219 23.85 -9.25 12.45
N GLY A 220 24.18 -10.02 13.46
CA GLY A 220 24.68 -11.39 13.36
C GLY A 220 23.60 -12.38 13.77
N ARG A 221 23.82 -13.63 13.38
CA ARG A 221 22.98 -14.77 13.73
C ARG A 221 23.85 -15.93 14.18
N ILE A 222 23.55 -16.51 15.33
CA ILE A 222 24.07 -17.81 15.74
C ILE A 222 22.96 -18.83 15.47
N PRO A 223 23.12 -19.76 14.51
CA PRO A 223 22.11 -20.76 14.20
C PRO A 223 21.80 -21.66 15.40
N ALA A 224 20.54 -22.06 15.55
CA ALA A 224 20.11 -22.98 16.61
C ALA A 224 20.77 -24.36 16.45
N SER A 225 21.11 -24.76 15.23
CA SER A 225 21.75 -26.03 14.90
C SER A 225 22.40 -25.97 13.53
N GLU A 226 23.22 -26.96 13.19
CA GLU A 226 23.81 -27.08 11.84
C GLU A 226 22.73 -27.21 10.77
N ALA A 227 21.58 -27.83 11.08
CA ALA A 227 20.48 -27.98 10.13
C ALA A 227 19.80 -26.64 9.77
N THR A 228 19.95 -25.62 10.61
CA THR A 228 19.38 -24.27 10.35
C THR A 228 20.41 -23.27 9.87
N LYS A 229 21.64 -23.69 9.59
CA LYS A 229 22.75 -22.82 9.22
C LYS A 229 22.46 -21.99 7.96
N ASP A 230 21.86 -22.62 6.96
CA ASP A 230 21.55 -22.00 5.67
C ASP A 230 20.16 -21.35 5.61
N PHE A 231 19.52 -21.13 6.77
CA PHE A 231 18.21 -20.48 6.83
C PHE A 231 18.24 -19.12 6.16
N ASN A 232 17.25 -18.87 5.28
CA ASN A 232 17.11 -17.60 4.55
C ASN A 232 16.55 -16.49 5.46
N THR A 233 17.40 -15.54 5.81
CA THR A 233 17.04 -14.39 6.66
C THR A 233 16.37 -13.26 5.88
N SER A 234 16.25 -13.34 4.56
CA SER A 234 15.67 -12.28 3.74
C SER A 234 14.15 -12.11 4.03
N VAL A 235 13.70 -10.86 3.91
CA VAL A 235 12.30 -10.48 4.05
C VAL A 235 11.89 -9.67 2.83
N ALA A 236 10.71 -9.96 2.30
CA ALA A 236 10.13 -9.23 1.19
C ALA A 236 8.87 -8.48 1.65
N LEU A 237 8.71 -7.23 1.19
CA LEU A 237 7.46 -6.49 1.35
C LEU A 237 6.53 -6.90 0.21
N LYS A 238 5.38 -7.46 0.56
CA LYS A 238 4.36 -7.82 -0.42
C LYS A 238 3.11 -6.98 -0.26
N LYS A 239 2.47 -6.69 -1.38
CA LYS A 239 1.15 -6.05 -1.41
C LYS A 239 0.10 -7.16 -1.34
N LYS A 240 -0.78 -7.07 -0.37
CA LYS A 240 -1.99 -7.89 -0.27
C LYS A 240 -3.21 -7.01 -0.46
N TYR A 241 -4.19 -7.54 -1.16
CA TYR A 241 -5.44 -6.85 -1.43
C TYR A 241 -6.58 -7.53 -0.67
N LYS A 242 -7.50 -6.72 -0.18
CA LYS A 242 -8.66 -7.19 0.58
C LYS A 242 -9.91 -6.45 0.10
N ALA A 243 -10.98 -7.19 -0.17
CA ALA A 243 -12.28 -6.62 -0.45
C ALA A 243 -12.99 -6.28 0.87
N ILE A 244 -13.48 -5.04 0.98
CA ILE A 244 -14.20 -4.52 2.15
C ILE A 244 -15.54 -3.97 1.71
N THR A 245 -16.61 -4.47 2.30
CA THR A 245 -17.96 -3.98 2.03
C THR A 245 -18.15 -2.57 2.60
N LEU A 246 -18.44 -1.59 1.73
CA LEU A 246 -18.84 -0.24 2.12
C LEU A 246 -20.34 -0.15 2.34
N GLN A 247 -21.12 -0.73 1.43
CA GLN A 247 -22.56 -0.90 1.56
C GLN A 247 -22.91 -2.36 1.30
N PRO A 248 -23.51 -3.06 2.27
CA PRO A 248 -23.92 -4.44 2.07
C PRO A 248 -25.01 -4.53 1.00
N SER A 249 -25.18 -5.72 0.43
CA SER A 249 -26.30 -5.97 -0.49
C SER A 249 -27.62 -5.63 0.18
N GLN A 250 -28.26 -4.58 -0.30
CA GLN A 250 -29.52 -4.05 0.23
C GLN A 250 -30.46 -3.66 -0.90
N ASP A 251 -31.75 -3.65 -0.60
CA ASP A 251 -32.78 -3.21 -1.55
C ASP A 251 -33.71 -2.18 -0.94
N PHE A 252 -34.23 -1.31 -1.77
CA PHE A 252 -35.13 -0.25 -1.37
C PHE A 252 -36.09 0.13 -2.50
N TRP A 253 -37.28 0.60 -2.10
CA TRP A 253 -38.29 1.10 -3.02
C TRP A 253 -38.03 2.57 -3.35
N VAL A 254 -38.03 2.89 -4.65
CA VAL A 254 -37.89 4.27 -5.16
C VAL A 254 -39.19 4.63 -5.88
N ASN A 255 -39.94 5.58 -5.33
CA ASN A 255 -41.23 5.98 -5.89
C ASN A 255 -41.08 6.67 -7.26
N SER A 256 -42.13 6.60 -8.05
CA SER A 256 -42.28 7.40 -9.26
C SER A 256 -42.34 8.92 -8.97
N GLY A 257 -42.21 9.73 -10.00
CA GLY A 257 -42.37 11.17 -9.90
C GLY A 257 -43.73 11.59 -9.32
N SER A 258 -44.83 10.96 -9.77
CA SER A 258 -46.20 11.25 -9.29
C SER A 258 -46.40 10.86 -7.83
N ASN A 259 -45.95 9.67 -7.42
CA ASN A 259 -46.09 9.22 -6.03
C ASN A 259 -45.18 10.00 -5.08
N ALA A 260 -44.04 10.49 -5.54
CA ALA A 260 -43.18 11.36 -4.76
C ALA A 260 -43.81 12.73 -4.45
N ALA A 261 -44.64 13.25 -5.33
CA ALA A 261 -45.45 14.47 -5.09
C ALA A 261 -46.47 14.27 -3.97
N LEU A 262 -46.85 13.05 -3.66
CA LEU A 262 -47.76 12.70 -2.56
C LEU A 262 -47.04 12.30 -1.27
N GLY A 263 -45.73 12.55 -1.16
CA GLY A 263 -44.94 12.32 0.05
C GLY A 263 -44.00 11.10 -0.01
N GLY A 264 -43.93 10.39 -1.15
CA GLY A 264 -42.97 9.29 -1.35
C GLY A 264 -41.55 9.78 -1.70
N ARG A 265 -40.54 8.97 -1.46
CA ARG A 265 -39.14 9.28 -1.86
C ARG A 265 -38.89 8.74 -3.29
N SER A 266 -38.58 9.65 -4.23
CA SER A 266 -38.14 9.30 -5.58
C SER A 266 -36.62 9.34 -5.77
N ARG A 267 -35.90 9.66 -4.70
CA ARG A 267 -34.45 9.69 -4.62
C ARG A 267 -33.97 9.12 -3.29
N ILE A 268 -32.89 8.37 -3.32
CA ILE A 268 -32.25 7.75 -2.16
C ILE A 268 -30.78 8.02 -2.26
N THR A 269 -30.11 8.24 -1.13
CA THR A 269 -28.68 8.46 -1.06
C THR A 269 -28.04 7.47 -0.11
N LEU A 270 -26.88 6.94 -0.49
CA LEU A 270 -26.06 6.01 0.29
C LEU A 270 -24.69 6.65 0.49
N PRO A 271 -24.26 6.89 1.74
CA PRO A 271 -22.93 7.44 2.00
C PRO A 271 -21.84 6.41 1.73
N LEU A 272 -20.70 6.88 1.22
CA LEU A 272 -19.50 6.08 0.99
C LEU A 272 -18.36 6.67 1.80
N GLU A 273 -17.89 5.92 2.79
CA GLU A 273 -16.70 6.23 3.57
C GLU A 273 -15.63 5.20 3.25
N PHE A 274 -14.50 5.68 2.72
CA PHE A 274 -13.45 4.80 2.25
C PHE A 274 -12.41 4.53 3.33
N PRO A 275 -12.05 3.25 3.58
CA PRO A 275 -10.88 2.91 4.39
C PRO A 275 -9.59 3.51 3.82
N LYS A 276 -8.61 3.77 4.69
CA LYS A 276 -7.26 4.14 4.24
C LYS A 276 -6.71 3.06 3.28
N ASN A 277 -5.90 3.49 2.33
CA ASN A 277 -5.29 2.63 1.32
C ASN A 277 -6.29 1.94 0.37
N THR A 278 -7.50 2.46 0.24
CA THR A 278 -8.42 2.04 -0.83
C THR A 278 -7.78 2.38 -2.17
N VAL A 279 -7.60 1.37 -3.03
CA VAL A 279 -6.98 1.53 -4.37
C VAL A 279 -8.01 1.65 -5.48
N GLU A 280 -9.13 0.97 -5.31
CA GLU A 280 -10.29 1.03 -6.21
C GLU A 280 -11.53 0.55 -5.48
N TRP A 281 -12.70 0.84 -6.04
CA TRP A 281 -13.97 0.38 -5.50
C TRP A 281 -14.98 0.11 -6.60
N TYR A 282 -15.99 -0.65 -6.25
CA TYR A 282 -17.01 -1.13 -7.18
C TYR A 282 -18.38 -0.96 -6.58
N TYR A 283 -19.36 -0.72 -7.45
CA TYR A 283 -20.73 -0.94 -7.08
C TYR A 283 -21.46 -1.76 -8.14
N LYS A 284 -22.43 -2.53 -7.69
CA LYS A 284 -23.25 -3.45 -8.51
C LYS A 284 -24.70 -3.20 -8.16
N PHE A 285 -25.55 -3.00 -9.16
CA PHE A 285 -26.96 -2.67 -8.94
C PHE A 285 -27.87 -3.35 -9.94
N ALA A 286 -29.15 -3.50 -9.57
CA ALA A 286 -30.24 -3.95 -10.43
C ALA A 286 -31.54 -3.28 -10.02
N ALA A 287 -32.42 -3.02 -10.97
CA ALA A 287 -33.73 -2.42 -10.75
C ALA A 287 -34.86 -3.18 -11.44
N SER A 288 -35.97 -3.36 -10.75
CA SER A 288 -37.20 -3.96 -11.30
C SER A 288 -38.45 -3.42 -10.60
N ARG A 289 -39.60 -3.48 -11.27
CA ARG A 289 -40.91 -3.26 -10.64
C ARG A 289 -41.39 -4.48 -9.84
N ASN A 290 -40.78 -5.62 -10.04
CA ASN A 290 -41.11 -6.86 -9.35
C ASN A 290 -40.20 -7.01 -8.11
N ALA A 291 -40.77 -6.80 -6.94
CA ALA A 291 -40.02 -6.90 -5.67
C ALA A 291 -39.43 -8.30 -5.42
N ASN A 292 -40.14 -9.38 -5.87
CA ASN A 292 -39.64 -10.75 -5.71
C ASN A 292 -38.41 -11.00 -6.60
N GLU A 293 -38.39 -10.43 -7.80
CA GLU A 293 -37.21 -10.50 -8.69
C GLU A 293 -36.02 -9.80 -8.08
N ILE A 294 -36.22 -8.64 -7.51
CA ILE A 294 -35.12 -7.89 -6.82
C ILE A 294 -34.68 -8.59 -5.55
N ALA A 295 -35.56 -9.16 -4.76
CA ALA A 295 -35.16 -9.92 -3.57
C ALA A 295 -34.24 -11.11 -3.95
N GLN A 296 -34.57 -11.84 -5.00
CA GLN A 296 -33.73 -12.93 -5.53
C GLN A 296 -32.40 -12.40 -6.09
N THR A 297 -32.42 -11.23 -6.74
CA THR A 297 -31.23 -10.59 -7.29
C THR A 297 -30.31 -10.11 -6.16
N LYS A 298 -30.86 -9.49 -5.13
CA LYS A 298 -30.13 -9.06 -3.93
C LYS A 298 -29.37 -10.22 -3.28
N GLU A 299 -30.01 -11.39 -3.15
CA GLU A 299 -29.35 -12.58 -2.62
C GLU A 299 -28.20 -13.09 -3.50
N LYS A 300 -28.16 -12.70 -4.77
CA LYS A 300 -27.14 -13.07 -5.76
C LYS A 300 -26.12 -11.96 -6.03
N LEU A 301 -26.23 -10.79 -5.41
CA LEU A 301 -25.30 -9.68 -5.66
C LEU A 301 -23.91 -9.93 -5.08
N HIS A 302 -23.49 -10.86 -4.47
CA HIS A 302 -22.22 -11.29 -3.87
C HIS A 302 -20.94 -10.62 -4.41
N LEU A 303 -20.97 -9.30 -4.62
CA LEU A 303 -19.84 -8.56 -5.19
C LEU A 303 -18.55 -8.70 -4.36
N VAL A 304 -18.67 -8.64 -3.03
CA VAL A 304 -17.52 -8.83 -2.14
C VAL A 304 -16.91 -10.23 -2.29
N GLY A 305 -17.71 -11.26 -2.50
CA GLY A 305 -17.24 -12.63 -2.73
C GLY A 305 -16.52 -12.78 -4.08
N GLU A 306 -17.11 -12.23 -5.16
CA GLU A 306 -16.51 -12.22 -6.50
C GLU A 306 -15.15 -11.51 -6.48
N LEU A 307 -15.09 -10.32 -5.91
CA LEU A 307 -13.83 -9.56 -5.79
C LEU A 307 -12.82 -10.28 -4.91
N THR A 308 -13.23 -10.85 -3.77
CA THR A 308 -12.33 -11.63 -2.91
C THR A 308 -11.72 -12.81 -3.67
N GLN A 309 -12.49 -13.50 -4.49
CA GLN A 309 -12.00 -14.61 -5.30
C GLN A 309 -10.98 -14.14 -6.35
N LEU A 310 -11.27 -13.03 -7.05
CA LEU A 310 -10.38 -12.47 -8.07
C LEU A 310 -9.05 -11.98 -7.50
N ILE A 311 -9.06 -11.37 -6.30
CA ILE A 311 -7.83 -10.89 -5.66
C ILE A 311 -7.06 -11.97 -4.91
N SER A 312 -7.68 -13.10 -4.54
CA SER A 312 -7.04 -14.15 -3.74
C SER A 312 -5.85 -14.82 -4.43
N GLY A 313 -5.84 -14.86 -5.75
CA GLY A 313 -4.74 -15.37 -6.57
C GLY A 313 -3.68 -14.33 -6.94
N PHE A 314 -3.83 -13.09 -6.50
CA PHE A 314 -2.99 -11.99 -6.94
C PHE A 314 -1.73 -11.86 -6.05
N THR A 315 -0.57 -12.11 -6.64
CA THR A 315 0.73 -12.07 -5.95
C THR A 315 1.62 -10.94 -6.47
N GLY A 316 1.34 -9.73 -6.04
CA GLY A 316 2.20 -8.56 -6.31
C GLY A 316 1.93 -7.84 -7.65
N GLY A 317 2.44 -6.62 -7.78
CA GLY A 317 2.22 -5.75 -8.94
C GLY A 317 1.02 -4.80 -8.75
N ALA A 318 0.56 -4.18 -9.85
CA ALA A 318 -0.64 -3.37 -9.86
C ALA A 318 -1.88 -4.27 -10.01
N LEU A 319 -2.89 -4.06 -9.17
CA LEU A 319 -4.16 -4.76 -9.30
C LEU A 319 -4.83 -4.36 -10.62
N ASN A 320 -5.32 -5.34 -11.37
CA ASN A 320 -6.02 -5.12 -12.62
C ASN A 320 -7.20 -6.10 -12.73
N ILE A 321 -8.33 -5.69 -12.17
CA ILE A 321 -9.60 -6.43 -12.29
C ILE A 321 -10.42 -5.75 -13.38
N ALA A 322 -10.82 -6.50 -14.40
CA ALA A 322 -11.72 -6.00 -15.43
C ALA A 322 -13.18 -6.16 -15.01
N VAL A 323 -14.02 -5.18 -15.36
CA VAL A 323 -15.47 -5.23 -15.03
C VAL A 323 -16.15 -6.45 -15.68
N GLU A 324 -15.64 -6.89 -16.83
CA GLU A 324 -16.13 -8.06 -17.57
C GLU A 324 -15.93 -9.37 -16.82
N GLU A 325 -15.01 -9.41 -15.85
CA GLU A 325 -14.78 -10.57 -14.98
C GLU A 325 -15.87 -10.70 -13.89
N LEU A 326 -16.68 -9.67 -13.69
CA LEU A 326 -17.75 -9.64 -12.70
C LEU A 326 -19.08 -10.03 -13.31
N THR A 327 -19.86 -10.80 -12.56
CA THR A 327 -21.19 -11.24 -13.00
C THR A 327 -22.14 -10.06 -13.14
N GLN A 328 -22.74 -9.88 -14.31
CA GLN A 328 -23.75 -8.84 -14.55
C GLN A 328 -25.08 -9.25 -13.89
N PRO A 329 -25.67 -8.41 -13.03
CA PRO A 329 -26.94 -8.72 -12.40
C PRO A 329 -28.08 -8.52 -13.39
N PRO A 330 -29.17 -9.32 -13.31
CA PRO A 330 -30.37 -9.09 -14.10
C PRO A 330 -31.10 -7.84 -13.62
N GLY A 331 -31.77 -7.15 -14.56
CA GLY A 331 -32.64 -6.02 -14.26
C GLY A 331 -33.69 -5.89 -15.35
N ALA A 332 -34.83 -5.30 -15.04
CA ALA A 332 -35.97 -5.19 -15.95
C ALA A 332 -36.45 -3.76 -16.18
N ASN A 333 -36.16 -2.84 -15.26
CA ASN A 333 -36.65 -1.47 -15.32
C ASN A 333 -35.49 -0.46 -15.08
N TYR A 334 -35.58 0.65 -15.76
CA TYR A 334 -34.53 1.67 -15.71
C TYR A 334 -34.50 2.40 -14.37
N CYS A 335 -33.29 2.66 -13.88
CA CYS A 335 -33.00 3.62 -12.82
C CYS A 335 -31.77 4.47 -13.21
N ASP A 336 -31.59 5.56 -12.48
CA ASP A 336 -30.38 6.36 -12.54
C ASP A 336 -29.60 6.18 -11.24
N VAL A 337 -28.31 5.92 -11.38
CA VAL A 337 -27.37 5.85 -10.28
C VAL A 337 -26.30 6.94 -10.51
N PHE A 338 -26.20 7.89 -9.59
CA PHE A 338 -25.27 9.01 -9.67
C PHE A 338 -24.20 8.91 -8.60
N LEU A 339 -22.97 9.20 -8.96
CA LEU A 339 -21.92 9.43 -7.98
C LEU A 339 -21.85 10.93 -7.64
N LEU A 340 -22.10 11.26 -6.37
CA LEU A 340 -22.19 12.62 -5.86
C LEU A 340 -21.08 12.92 -4.87
N ASN A 341 -20.54 14.13 -4.90
CA ASN A 341 -19.77 14.67 -3.81
C ASN A 341 -20.70 15.29 -2.74
N LYS A 342 -20.13 15.69 -1.62
CA LYS A 342 -20.88 16.25 -0.48
C LYS A 342 -21.72 17.48 -0.84
N ASP A 343 -21.23 18.36 -1.71
CA ASP A 343 -21.90 19.61 -2.08
C ASP A 343 -23.16 19.36 -2.91
N ASN A 344 -23.21 18.25 -3.63
CA ASN A 344 -24.34 17.87 -4.47
C ASN A 344 -25.36 16.94 -3.79
N LEU A 345 -25.12 16.52 -2.54
CA LEU A 345 -26.06 15.71 -1.78
C LEU A 345 -27.40 16.40 -1.57
N SER A 346 -27.40 17.60 -0.95
CA SER A 346 -28.61 18.37 -0.67
C SER A 346 -29.36 18.80 -1.94
N PRO A 347 -28.71 19.34 -2.99
CA PRO A 347 -29.37 19.60 -4.27
C PRO A 347 -30.02 18.37 -4.89
N PHE A 348 -29.34 17.23 -4.86
CA PHE A 348 -29.91 15.98 -5.35
C PHE A 348 -31.18 15.59 -4.57
N GLU A 349 -31.15 15.58 -3.25
CA GLU A 349 -32.31 15.22 -2.41
C GLU A 349 -33.47 16.19 -2.55
N GLN A 350 -33.21 17.50 -2.69
CA GLN A 350 -34.18 18.55 -2.86
C GLN A 350 -34.72 18.66 -4.29
N LYS A 351 -34.23 17.84 -5.24
CA LYS A 351 -34.65 17.82 -6.64
C LYS A 351 -34.34 19.15 -7.37
N THR A 352 -33.34 19.87 -6.92
CA THR A 352 -32.80 21.06 -7.59
C THR A 352 -31.69 20.67 -8.56
N GLU A 353 -31.10 21.62 -9.25
CA GLU A 353 -29.99 21.39 -10.14
C GLU A 353 -28.76 20.91 -9.35
N PHE A 354 -28.10 19.85 -9.83
CA PHE A 354 -26.93 19.26 -9.22
C PHE A 354 -25.93 18.77 -10.27
N THR A 355 -24.69 18.63 -9.89
CA THR A 355 -23.64 18.02 -10.70
C THR A 355 -23.27 16.65 -10.13
N TYR A 356 -22.63 15.81 -10.95
CA TYR A 356 -22.25 14.46 -10.56
C TYR A 356 -20.92 14.05 -11.23
N ILE A 357 -20.28 13.01 -10.70
CA ILE A 357 -19.05 12.45 -11.24
C ILE A 357 -19.44 11.45 -12.33
N THR A 358 -19.10 11.80 -13.57
CA THR A 358 -19.55 11.08 -14.78
C THR A 358 -19.07 9.64 -14.81
N GLU A 359 -17.81 9.39 -14.42
CA GLU A 359 -17.18 8.06 -14.45
C GLU A 359 -17.89 7.06 -13.55
N GLY A 360 -18.49 7.53 -12.46
CA GLY A 360 -19.23 6.71 -11.50
C GLY A 360 -20.75 6.77 -11.67
N THR A 361 -21.25 7.28 -12.79
CA THR A 361 -22.68 7.49 -13.01
C THR A 361 -23.25 6.60 -14.11
N MET A 362 -24.36 5.92 -13.81
CA MET A 362 -25.14 5.09 -14.73
C MET A 362 -26.56 5.63 -14.81
N ALA A 363 -26.85 6.46 -15.80
CA ALA A 363 -28.17 7.03 -16.01
C ALA A 363 -28.97 6.22 -17.04
N ASN A 364 -30.22 5.87 -16.70
CA ASN A 364 -31.12 5.11 -17.56
C ASN A 364 -30.65 3.66 -17.85
N TYR A 365 -30.20 2.98 -16.80
CA TYR A 365 -29.77 1.57 -16.85
C TYR A 365 -30.69 0.68 -16.01
N ILE A 366 -30.85 -0.55 -16.44
CA ILE A 366 -31.65 -1.58 -15.71
C ILE A 366 -30.83 -2.29 -14.64
N SER A 367 -29.52 -2.39 -14.87
CA SER A 367 -28.52 -2.97 -13.97
C SER A 367 -27.13 -2.61 -14.45
N GLY A 368 -26.13 -2.83 -13.62
CA GLY A 368 -24.73 -2.62 -14.01
C GLY A 368 -23.75 -2.94 -12.90
N VAL A 369 -22.48 -2.99 -13.32
CA VAL A 369 -21.31 -3.03 -12.45
C VAL A 369 -20.40 -1.87 -12.86
N VAL A 370 -19.94 -1.10 -11.90
CA VAL A 370 -19.08 0.07 -12.13
C VAL A 370 -17.82 -0.07 -11.30
N GLN A 371 -16.68 0.12 -11.92
CA GLN A 371 -15.36 0.19 -11.30
C GLN A 371 -14.91 1.64 -11.20
N MET A 372 -14.41 2.02 -10.05
CA MET A 372 -13.85 3.35 -9.78
C MET A 372 -12.43 3.24 -9.28
N LYS A 373 -11.51 3.95 -9.92
CA LYS A 373 -10.08 4.05 -9.52
C LYS A 373 -9.74 5.42 -8.91
N CYS A 374 -10.74 6.27 -8.73
CA CYS A 374 -10.62 7.59 -8.11
C CYS A 374 -11.59 7.75 -6.94
N CYS A 375 -11.59 8.94 -6.38
CA CYS A 375 -12.62 9.42 -5.45
C CYS A 375 -12.67 8.60 -4.15
N THR A 376 -11.49 8.28 -3.58
CA THR A 376 -11.32 7.47 -2.37
C THR A 376 -10.93 8.27 -1.13
N ASN A 377 -10.67 9.57 -1.25
CA ASN A 377 -10.13 10.40 -0.17
C ASN A 377 -11.17 11.18 0.61
N ASP A 378 -12.36 11.36 0.03
CA ASP A 378 -13.45 12.16 0.61
C ASP A 378 -14.72 11.33 0.75
N ILE A 379 -15.69 11.85 1.52
CA ILE A 379 -17.02 11.24 1.60
C ILE A 379 -17.77 11.51 0.29
N HIS A 380 -18.18 10.44 -0.36
CA HIS A 380 -19.02 10.46 -1.55
C HIS A 380 -20.38 9.83 -1.25
N TYR A 381 -21.31 9.97 -2.18
CA TYR A 381 -22.64 9.40 -2.04
C TYR A 381 -23.07 8.76 -3.36
N ILE A 382 -23.68 7.60 -3.27
CA ILE A 382 -24.46 7.07 -4.38
C ILE A 382 -25.88 7.61 -4.27
N GLY A 383 -26.31 8.38 -5.27
CA GLY A 383 -27.67 8.87 -5.42
C GLY A 383 -28.43 7.97 -6.39
N VAL A 384 -29.53 7.37 -5.96
CA VAL A 384 -30.41 6.56 -6.80
C VAL A 384 -31.70 7.33 -7.09
N ARG A 385 -32.07 7.43 -8.36
CA ARG A 385 -33.30 8.08 -8.82
C ARG A 385 -34.11 7.14 -9.71
N ASN A 386 -35.42 7.15 -9.50
CA ASN A 386 -36.35 6.56 -10.44
C ASN A 386 -36.73 7.61 -11.51
N PRO A 387 -36.40 7.40 -12.80
CA PRO A 387 -36.77 8.31 -13.87
C PRO A 387 -38.24 8.21 -14.29
N ASP A 388 -38.95 7.14 -13.88
CA ASP A 388 -40.35 6.91 -14.27
C ASP A 388 -41.31 7.87 -13.58
N THR A 389 -42.28 8.38 -14.34
CA THR A 389 -43.27 9.32 -13.82
C THR A 389 -44.39 8.61 -13.07
N PHE A 390 -44.75 7.40 -13.45
CA PHE A 390 -45.97 6.72 -12.97
C PHE A 390 -45.70 5.54 -12.06
N TYR A 391 -44.62 4.79 -12.28
CA TYR A 391 -44.37 3.51 -11.61
C TYR A 391 -43.12 3.60 -10.71
N GLY A 392 -43.26 3.11 -9.49
CA GLY A 392 -42.14 2.90 -8.60
C GLY A 392 -41.26 1.70 -9.02
N ILE A 393 -40.06 1.63 -8.53
CA ILE A 393 -39.10 0.55 -8.75
C ILE A 393 -38.47 0.11 -7.43
N GLN A 394 -38.16 -1.16 -7.34
CA GLN A 394 -37.26 -1.71 -6.32
C GLN A 394 -35.86 -1.74 -6.91
N VAL A 395 -34.88 -1.29 -6.15
CA VAL A 395 -33.47 -1.28 -6.54
C VAL A 395 -32.66 -2.07 -5.52
N ALA A 396 -31.85 -3.02 -5.98
CA ALA A 396 -30.83 -3.67 -5.18
C ALA A 396 -29.46 -3.09 -5.52
N ILE A 397 -28.61 -2.90 -4.52
CA ILE A 397 -27.25 -2.38 -4.68
C ILE A 397 -26.31 -2.96 -3.63
N GLU A 398 -25.05 -3.13 -4.02
CA GLU A 398 -23.93 -3.50 -3.16
C GLU A 398 -22.71 -2.64 -3.54
N VAL A 399 -21.91 -2.19 -2.56
CA VAL A 399 -20.69 -1.40 -2.79
C VAL A 399 -19.53 -2.00 -2.02
N VAL A 400 -18.41 -2.20 -2.70
CA VAL A 400 -17.22 -2.85 -2.16
C VAL A 400 -15.97 -2.05 -2.55
N ALA A 401 -15.11 -1.80 -1.58
CA ALA A 401 -13.78 -1.23 -1.80
C ALA A 401 -12.71 -2.33 -1.79
N ILE A 402 -11.65 -2.12 -2.56
CA ILE A 402 -10.42 -2.92 -2.47
C ILE A 402 -9.36 -2.08 -1.79
N VAL A 403 -8.88 -2.59 -0.67
CA VAL A 403 -7.84 -1.98 0.15
C VAL A 403 -6.54 -2.73 -0.06
N MET A 404 -5.44 -1.99 -0.21
CA MET A 404 -4.10 -2.55 -0.28
C MET A 404 -3.44 -2.51 1.11
N GLU A 405 -2.94 -3.65 1.55
CA GLU A 405 -2.12 -3.78 2.75
C GLU A 405 -0.70 -4.19 2.34
N GLN A 406 0.29 -3.55 2.95
CA GLN A 406 1.69 -3.98 2.81
C GLN A 406 2.00 -4.96 3.94
N VAL A 407 2.44 -6.15 3.59
CA VAL A 407 2.81 -7.20 4.54
C VAL A 407 4.22 -7.68 4.29
N LEU A 408 4.95 -7.92 5.38
CA LEU A 408 6.28 -8.53 5.32
C LEU A 408 6.13 -10.05 5.23
N GLU A 409 6.79 -10.65 4.25
CA GLU A 409 6.88 -12.11 4.13
C GLU A 409 8.34 -12.56 4.10
N ARG A 410 8.62 -13.70 4.71
CA ARG A 410 9.96 -14.31 4.66
C ARG A 410 10.28 -14.72 3.23
N GLY A 411 11.57 -14.64 2.88
CA GLY A 411 12.08 -15.28 1.68
C GLY A 411 11.77 -16.78 1.70
N GLN A 412 11.58 -17.38 0.53
CA GLN A 412 11.42 -18.83 0.43
C GLN A 412 12.78 -19.49 0.68
N ASP A 413 12.79 -20.55 1.49
CA ASP A 413 13.95 -21.39 1.77
C ASP A 413 14.37 -22.17 0.53
#